data_70474f5a428685909d6bb6756d2ee724
#
_entry.id   70474f5a428685909d6bb6756d2ee724
#
_cell.length_a   1.000
_cell.length_b   1.000
_cell.length_c   1.000
_cell.angle_alpha   90.00
_cell.angle_beta   90.00
_cell.angle_gamma   90.00
#
_symmetry.space_group_name_H-M   'P 1'
#
loop_
_entity.id
_entity.type
_entity.pdbx_description
1 polymer ?
#
loop_
_entity_poly.entity_id
_entity_poly.type
_entity_poly.pdbx_seq_one_letter_code
_entity_poly.pdbx_strand_id
1 'polypeptide(L)'
;MIRWRFILTRLIVLAAVLMLLRWGLGPMAGFITIAGLESSTGAKAEIGKARVDLFPPRIHYSDIRIADPRDGKEFRDAFVADSIDLVIDGDALLRRRWVISQGRISGLQIGTSRTESGHYEDVIDESETSTGDSMIDKLLADAADGLSDRAEAIGKNLETVQVGDDIRRKWKAEYETLVQRARDLEDRVRKIRDTAKGIDNPLRDWPQLERTLAEARQAREDLIVVRQAMEQLPDQMRADLQRLDQARQADLAKVDEYVPGDLAESKNFGVDLITAEVRRSLAQLRSYLDNGRTLANYTVVAPDVERIRGEDYDFLGRNRRPEMLIRECEVSGLMRASGKSYTLTGVVENMTPQPELLDNPTRARLLLEGPETVQVDYSRDRRDGESLDRLTLHWPQMKADSMRLGDRDKAAVAISGGQREVWVQLDSRGEKVQGRLVSKQIGVNMRLDIAGKAGNSALVMTMNQSLAGVDTIEVDAAFAGDWRDMDLQLNTNLGRVFNEAASGAIAKQLEVSKAKLAAKVEQTHREQLLELREFMSKQQTEAQGLLAKADQSIEEMSQKVLAEVGDADSYLGKLRTSFGKSLR
;
A
#
# COMPACT_ATOMS: atom_id res chain seq x y z
N MET A 1 -35.57 48.90 79.56
CA MET A 1 -35.30 47.51 79.99
C MET A 1 -35.49 46.60 78.80
N ILE A 2 -34.41 45.96 78.31
CA ILE A 2 -34.45 45.03 77.21
C ILE A 2 -35.09 43.74 77.73
N ARG A 3 -36.17 43.27 77.11
CA ARG A 3 -36.86 42.01 77.48
C ARG A 3 -36.09 40.78 77.01
N TRP A 4 -35.00 40.47 77.69
CA TRP A 4 -34.04 39.37 77.35
C TRP A 4 -34.75 38.01 77.17
N ARG A 5 -35.75 37.68 77.95
CA ARG A 5 -36.52 36.43 77.80
C ARG A 5 -37.25 36.35 76.45
N PHE A 6 -37.77 37.44 75.95
CA PHE A 6 -38.46 37.50 74.67
C PHE A 6 -37.51 37.36 73.50
N ILE A 7 -36.32 37.98 73.55
CA ILE A 7 -35.28 37.89 72.57
C ILE A 7 -34.68 36.45 72.53
N LEU A 8 -34.37 35.88 73.72
CA LEU A 8 -33.79 34.55 73.85
C LEU A 8 -34.70 33.46 73.29
N THR A 9 -36.01 33.52 73.62
CA THR A 9 -36.99 32.53 73.12
C THR A 9 -37.09 32.60 71.59
N ARG A 10 -37.11 33.74 70.98
CA ARG A 10 -37.11 33.88 69.50
C ARG A 10 -35.81 33.46 68.88
N LEU A 11 -34.68 33.67 69.51
CA LEU A 11 -33.37 33.27 69.06
C LEU A 11 -33.24 31.73 69.12
N ILE A 12 -33.79 31.11 70.20
CA ILE A 12 -33.86 29.63 70.31
C ILE A 12 -34.76 29.05 69.23
N VAL A 13 -35.94 29.61 69.00
CA VAL A 13 -36.86 29.17 67.95
C VAL A 13 -36.18 29.34 66.55
N LEU A 14 -35.53 30.48 66.29
CA LEU A 14 -34.81 30.68 65.06
C LEU A 14 -33.68 29.67 64.89
N ALA A 15 -32.91 29.41 65.95
CA ALA A 15 -31.84 28.42 65.92
C ALA A 15 -32.39 27.00 65.68
N ALA A 16 -33.53 26.66 66.31
CA ALA A 16 -34.19 25.35 66.08
C ALA A 16 -34.74 25.23 64.67
N VAL A 17 -35.31 26.28 64.08
CA VAL A 17 -35.76 26.30 62.67
C VAL A 17 -34.60 26.19 61.75
N LEU A 18 -33.48 26.90 61.94
CA LEU A 18 -32.26 26.80 61.14
C LEU A 18 -31.65 25.41 61.25
N MET A 19 -31.69 24.80 62.43
CA MET A 19 -31.20 23.38 62.61
C MET A 19 -32.08 22.37 61.90
N LEU A 20 -33.38 22.47 61.90
CA LEU A 20 -34.32 21.65 61.15
C LEU A 20 -34.16 21.85 59.66
N LEU A 21 -34.04 23.09 59.21
CA LEU A 21 -33.73 23.37 57.77
C LEU A 21 -32.41 22.73 57.34
N ARG A 22 -31.36 22.87 58.14
CA ARG A 22 -30.06 22.28 57.86
C ARG A 22 -30.13 20.73 57.70
N TRP A 23 -30.93 20.04 58.51
CA TRP A 23 -31.12 18.59 58.48
C TRP A 23 -32.00 18.14 57.33
N GLY A 24 -33.03 18.88 56.97
CA GLY A 24 -33.99 18.53 55.94
C GLY A 24 -33.58 18.89 54.52
N LEU A 25 -32.81 19.98 54.36
CA LEU A 25 -32.42 20.47 53.02
C LEU A 25 -31.54 19.50 52.23
N GLY A 26 -30.63 18.75 52.88
CA GLY A 26 -29.75 17.81 52.22
C GLY A 26 -30.51 16.70 51.50
N PRO A 27 -31.29 15.87 52.18
CA PRO A 27 -32.11 14.83 51.56
C PRO A 27 -33.06 15.35 50.49
N MET A 28 -33.69 16.50 50.72
CA MET A 28 -34.59 17.15 49.77
C MET A 28 -33.87 17.58 48.49
N ALA A 29 -32.68 18.19 48.61
CA ALA A 29 -31.85 18.55 47.48
C ALA A 29 -31.43 17.30 46.69
N GLY A 30 -31.00 16.23 47.38
CA GLY A 30 -30.67 14.94 46.74
C GLY A 30 -31.84 14.36 45.92
N PHE A 31 -33.03 14.31 46.51
CA PHE A 31 -34.24 13.80 45.84
C PHE A 31 -34.62 14.65 44.61
N ILE A 32 -34.63 15.97 44.73
CA ILE A 32 -34.96 16.87 43.61
C ILE A 32 -33.91 16.74 42.49
N THR A 33 -32.64 16.60 42.83
CA THR A 33 -31.57 16.44 41.83
C THR A 33 -31.66 15.11 41.13
N ILE A 34 -31.93 14.00 41.84
CA ILE A 34 -32.17 12.68 41.24
C ILE A 34 -33.34 12.75 40.26
N ALA A 35 -34.51 13.22 40.71
CA ALA A 35 -35.69 13.32 39.86
C ALA A 35 -35.46 14.23 38.64
N GLY A 36 -34.74 15.32 38.79
CA GLY A 36 -34.35 16.20 37.70
C GLY A 36 -33.41 15.54 36.71
N LEU A 37 -32.40 14.82 37.17
CA LEU A 37 -31.47 14.07 36.32
C LEU A 37 -32.18 12.97 35.59
N GLU A 38 -32.97 12.12 36.23
CA GLU A 38 -33.72 11.03 35.61
C GLU A 38 -34.72 11.51 34.55
N SER A 39 -35.44 12.60 34.84
CA SER A 39 -36.40 13.19 33.89
C SER A 39 -35.71 13.76 32.63
N SER A 40 -34.50 14.25 32.76
CA SER A 40 -33.77 14.88 31.66
C SER A 40 -32.93 13.90 30.87
N THR A 41 -32.44 12.83 31.49
CA THR A 41 -31.54 11.86 30.88
C THR A 41 -32.25 10.62 30.34
N GLY A 42 -33.45 10.33 30.85
CA GLY A 42 -34.14 9.07 30.62
C GLY A 42 -33.37 7.86 31.20
N ALA A 43 -32.41 8.12 32.08
CA ALA A 43 -31.53 7.14 32.68
C ALA A 43 -31.54 7.22 34.18
N LYS A 44 -31.28 6.10 34.86
CA LYS A 44 -31.25 6.01 36.32
C LYS A 44 -30.09 6.84 36.88
N ALA A 45 -30.42 7.72 37.84
CA ALA A 45 -29.45 8.53 38.57
C ALA A 45 -29.40 8.14 40.07
N GLU A 46 -28.22 8.07 40.64
CA GLU A 46 -27.98 7.70 42.03
C GLU A 46 -27.06 8.73 42.68
N ILE A 47 -27.46 9.17 43.90
CA ILE A 47 -26.66 10.09 44.72
C ILE A 47 -26.54 9.48 46.12
N GLY A 48 -25.30 9.22 46.56
CA GLY A 48 -25.07 8.62 47.86
C GLY A 48 -25.46 9.54 49.04
N LYS A 49 -24.96 10.76 49.00
CA LYS A 49 -25.27 11.77 50.03
C LYS A 49 -25.35 13.17 49.43
N ALA A 50 -26.30 13.98 49.92
CA ALA A 50 -26.40 15.39 49.63
C ALA A 50 -26.33 16.21 50.92
N ARG A 51 -25.55 17.27 50.94
CA ARG A 51 -25.41 18.21 52.04
C ARG A 51 -25.59 19.63 51.51
N VAL A 52 -26.37 20.44 52.23
CA VAL A 52 -26.60 21.85 51.93
C VAL A 52 -26.13 22.67 53.10
N ASP A 53 -25.21 23.59 52.84
CA ASP A 53 -24.77 24.61 53.79
C ASP A 53 -25.40 25.96 53.40
N LEU A 54 -25.85 26.72 54.39
CA LEU A 54 -26.60 27.98 54.18
C LEU A 54 -25.70 29.22 54.14
N PHE A 55 -24.60 29.20 54.87
CA PHE A 55 -23.69 30.33 54.99
C PHE A 55 -22.24 29.90 54.96
N PRO A 56 -21.49 30.08 53.87
CA PRO A 56 -21.97 30.49 52.53
C PRO A 56 -22.87 29.44 51.90
N PRO A 57 -23.79 29.82 50.98
CA PRO A 57 -24.65 28.85 50.32
C PRO A 57 -23.82 27.90 49.49
N ARG A 58 -23.89 26.60 49.83
CA ARG A 58 -23.08 25.54 49.20
C ARG A 58 -23.85 24.25 49.16
N ILE A 59 -23.73 23.51 48.05
CA ILE A 59 -24.27 22.16 47.91
C ILE A 59 -23.11 21.23 47.68
N HIS A 60 -23.08 20.15 48.44
CA HIS A 60 -22.10 19.08 48.27
C HIS A 60 -22.85 17.76 48.02
N TYR A 61 -22.52 17.10 46.93
CA TYR A 61 -22.97 15.76 46.63
C TYR A 61 -21.77 14.80 46.68
N SER A 62 -22.01 13.56 47.12
CA SER A 62 -21.02 12.49 47.09
C SER A 62 -21.61 11.23 46.43
N ASP A 63 -20.73 10.46 45.80
CA ASP A 63 -21.05 9.18 45.13
C ASP A 63 -22.19 9.34 44.11
N ILE A 64 -21.99 10.17 43.11
CA ILE A 64 -22.95 10.41 42.04
C ILE A 64 -22.69 9.44 40.90
N ARG A 65 -23.75 8.79 40.43
CA ARG A 65 -23.74 7.91 39.27
C ARG A 65 -24.92 8.19 38.36
N ILE A 66 -24.68 8.31 37.07
CA ILE A 66 -25.70 8.44 36.04
C ILE A 66 -25.46 7.35 35.02
N ALA A 67 -26.45 6.49 34.80
CA ALA A 67 -26.36 5.42 33.84
C ALA A 67 -26.37 5.94 32.39
N ASP A 68 -25.81 5.18 31.45
CA ASP A 68 -25.93 5.47 30.02
C ASP A 68 -27.28 4.94 29.50
N PRO A 69 -28.16 5.80 28.96
CA PRO A 69 -29.45 5.37 28.44
C PRO A 69 -29.31 4.55 27.14
N ARG A 70 -28.12 4.50 26.53
CA ARG A 70 -27.83 3.78 25.30
C ARG A 70 -27.19 2.42 25.52
N ASP A 71 -27.36 1.83 26.71
CA ASP A 71 -26.80 0.54 27.07
C ASP A 71 -27.12 -0.54 26.02
N GLY A 72 -26.04 -1.06 25.41
CA GLY A 72 -26.10 -2.25 24.57
C GLY A 72 -25.99 -3.53 25.42
N LYS A 73 -25.12 -4.48 24.99
CA LYS A 73 -24.90 -5.76 25.70
C LYS A 73 -24.14 -5.62 27.03
N GLU A 74 -23.48 -4.50 27.28
CA GLU A 74 -22.71 -4.20 28.49
C GLU A 74 -23.29 -2.95 29.16
N PHE A 75 -23.77 -3.09 30.40
CA PHE A 75 -24.27 -1.95 31.17
C PHE A 75 -23.13 -1.03 31.60
N ARG A 76 -23.29 0.26 31.37
CA ARG A 76 -22.26 1.28 31.68
C ARG A 76 -22.86 2.51 32.36
N ASP A 77 -22.04 3.15 33.17
CA ASP A 77 -22.35 4.50 33.66
C ASP A 77 -21.86 5.52 32.64
N ALA A 78 -22.72 6.45 32.23
CA ALA A 78 -22.32 7.60 31.41
C ALA A 78 -21.38 8.52 32.20
N PHE A 79 -21.68 8.67 33.52
CA PHE A 79 -21.01 9.62 34.40
C PHE A 79 -20.96 9.07 35.83
N VAL A 80 -19.77 9.03 36.41
CA VAL A 80 -19.55 8.78 37.85
C VAL A 80 -18.67 9.88 38.39
N ALA A 81 -19.00 10.42 39.57
CA ALA A 81 -18.16 11.37 40.28
C ALA A 81 -18.13 11.04 41.77
N ASP A 82 -16.96 11.13 42.39
CA ASP A 82 -16.79 10.92 43.81
C ASP A 82 -17.44 12.06 44.61
N SER A 83 -17.27 13.30 44.13
CA SER A 83 -17.92 14.45 44.74
C SER A 83 -18.18 15.59 43.75
N ILE A 84 -19.26 16.32 44.00
CA ILE A 84 -19.59 17.59 43.34
C ILE A 84 -19.83 18.65 44.40
N ASP A 85 -19.02 19.71 44.38
CA ASP A 85 -19.12 20.86 45.25
C ASP A 85 -19.59 22.08 44.45
N LEU A 86 -20.67 22.72 44.87
CA LEU A 86 -21.25 23.87 44.19
C LEU A 86 -21.36 25.05 45.17
N VAL A 87 -20.65 26.12 44.91
CA VAL A 87 -20.73 27.39 45.67
C VAL A 87 -21.73 28.32 44.99
N ILE A 88 -22.83 28.63 45.67
CA ILE A 88 -23.92 29.41 45.11
C ILE A 88 -23.69 30.89 45.43
N ASP A 89 -23.97 31.78 44.50
CA ASP A 89 -23.97 33.22 44.68
C ASP A 89 -25.22 33.63 45.52
N GLY A 90 -25.00 34.01 46.76
CA GLY A 90 -26.08 34.36 47.69
C GLY A 90 -26.92 35.57 47.26
N ASP A 91 -26.31 36.55 46.58
CA ASP A 91 -27.03 37.71 46.05
C ASP A 91 -27.94 37.30 44.87
N ALA A 92 -27.46 36.44 44.00
CA ALA A 92 -28.27 35.89 42.94
C ALA A 92 -29.42 35.03 43.49
N LEU A 93 -29.16 34.23 44.53
CA LEU A 93 -30.18 33.38 45.18
C LEU A 93 -31.31 34.22 45.81
N LEU A 94 -30.96 35.32 46.44
CA LEU A 94 -31.97 36.26 46.98
C LEU A 94 -32.85 36.87 45.88
N ARG A 95 -32.34 36.91 44.65
CA ARG A 95 -33.07 37.36 43.44
C ARG A 95 -33.72 36.22 42.67
N ARG A 96 -33.88 35.06 43.30
CA ARG A 96 -34.44 33.83 42.70
C ARG A 96 -33.70 33.32 41.49
N ARG A 97 -32.38 33.50 41.42
CA ARG A 97 -31.49 32.97 40.36
C ARG A 97 -30.51 32.00 40.98
N TRP A 98 -30.30 30.91 40.29
CA TRP A 98 -29.36 29.86 40.68
C TRP A 98 -28.02 30.09 39.97
N VAL A 99 -27.18 30.93 40.57
CA VAL A 99 -25.85 31.21 40.02
C VAL A 99 -24.82 30.49 40.87
N ILE A 100 -24.16 29.51 40.29
CA ILE A 100 -23.02 28.82 40.88
C ILE A 100 -21.78 29.62 40.46
N SER A 101 -21.13 30.24 41.44
CA SER A 101 -19.92 31.03 41.21
C SER A 101 -18.72 30.15 40.95
N GLN A 102 -18.59 29.04 41.68
CA GLN A 102 -17.55 28.04 41.56
C GLN A 102 -18.15 26.66 41.77
N GLY A 103 -17.89 25.74 40.80
CA GLY A 103 -18.16 24.34 40.89
C GLY A 103 -16.86 23.54 40.96
N ARG A 104 -16.89 22.36 41.56
CA ARG A 104 -15.79 21.40 41.51
C ARG A 104 -16.37 20.01 41.40
N ILE A 105 -15.93 19.27 40.38
CA ILE A 105 -16.25 17.86 40.18
C ILE A 105 -14.95 17.09 40.38
N SER A 106 -14.93 16.15 41.33
CA SER A 106 -13.76 15.36 41.65
C SER A 106 -14.06 13.86 41.45
N GLY A 107 -13.06 13.12 40.99
CA GLY A 107 -13.20 11.70 40.77
C GLY A 107 -14.08 11.34 39.56
N LEU A 108 -14.18 12.24 38.58
CA LEU A 108 -14.97 12.01 37.37
C LEU A 108 -14.46 10.76 36.63
N GLN A 109 -15.36 9.85 36.32
CA GLN A 109 -15.12 8.69 35.46
C GLN A 109 -16.24 8.56 34.43
N ILE A 110 -15.90 8.20 33.20
CA ILE A 110 -16.82 8.07 32.08
C ILE A 110 -16.78 6.63 31.57
N GLY A 111 -17.93 6.02 31.30
CA GLY A 111 -18.04 4.69 30.71
C GLY A 111 -17.61 3.56 31.64
N THR A 112 -17.79 3.71 32.96
CA THR A 112 -17.52 2.64 33.94
C THR A 112 -18.54 1.51 33.81
N SER A 113 -18.10 0.26 33.98
CA SER A 113 -18.99 -0.90 33.93
C SER A 113 -20.00 -0.91 35.08
N ARG A 114 -21.23 -1.28 34.78
CA ARG A 114 -22.36 -1.39 35.72
C ARG A 114 -22.89 -2.82 35.77
N THR A 115 -23.43 -3.24 36.91
CA THR A 115 -23.97 -4.57 37.08
C THR A 115 -25.44 -4.69 36.68
N GLU A 116 -26.18 -3.58 36.64
CA GLU A 116 -27.61 -3.52 36.33
C GLU A 116 -27.89 -2.54 35.19
N SER A 117 -28.97 -2.81 34.39
CA SER A 117 -29.41 -1.88 33.33
C SER A 117 -29.83 -0.54 33.92
N GLY A 118 -29.40 0.53 33.26
CA GLY A 118 -29.79 1.89 33.59
C GLY A 118 -30.94 2.45 32.75
N HIS A 119 -31.50 1.66 31.85
CA HIS A 119 -32.51 2.10 30.88
C HIS A 119 -33.93 1.93 31.36
N TYR A 120 -34.82 2.86 30.99
CA TYR A 120 -36.26 2.80 31.31
C TYR A 120 -37.12 2.19 30.17
N GLU A 121 -36.60 2.11 28.92
CA GLU A 121 -37.28 1.55 27.74
C GLU A 121 -36.31 0.90 26.76
N ASP A 122 -36.69 -0.22 26.12
CA ASP A 122 -35.87 -1.01 25.19
C ASP A 122 -35.79 -0.35 23.78
N VAL A 123 -34.59 -0.06 23.27
CA VAL A 123 -34.35 0.33 21.90
C VAL A 123 -33.31 -0.61 21.26
N ILE A 124 -33.67 -1.21 20.13
CA ILE A 124 -32.84 -2.13 19.34
C ILE A 124 -32.09 -1.33 18.28
N ASP A 125 -30.78 -1.49 18.22
CA ASP A 125 -29.95 -0.85 17.19
C ASP A 125 -29.19 -1.90 16.37
N GLU A 126 -29.30 -1.82 15.04
CA GLU A 126 -28.64 -2.73 14.09
C GLU A 126 -27.41 -2.03 13.50
N SER A 127 -26.26 -2.72 13.52
CA SER A 127 -25.01 -2.25 12.93
C SER A 127 -24.64 -3.06 11.68
N GLU A 128 -24.52 -2.38 10.55
CA GLU A 128 -24.03 -2.96 9.29
C GLU A 128 -22.52 -2.82 9.13
N THR A 129 -21.90 -3.92 8.73
CA THR A 129 -20.48 -4.00 8.34
C THR A 129 -20.37 -4.00 6.81
N SER A 130 -19.63 -3.06 6.24
CA SER A 130 -19.32 -3.06 4.81
C SER A 130 -17.91 -3.57 4.52
N THR A 131 -17.85 -4.56 3.65
CA THR A 131 -16.63 -5.17 3.11
C THR A 131 -16.28 -4.49 1.79
N GLY A 132 -15.11 -3.84 1.73
CA GLY A 132 -14.55 -3.29 0.50
C GLY A 132 -13.52 -4.25 -0.13
N ASP A 133 -13.71 -4.57 -1.40
CA ASP A 133 -12.78 -5.38 -2.19
C ASP A 133 -11.43 -4.67 -2.40
N SER A 134 -10.34 -5.40 -2.18
CA SER A 134 -8.99 -4.85 -2.24
C SER A 134 -8.46 -4.76 -3.68
N MET A 135 -8.22 -3.55 -4.15
CA MET A 135 -7.57 -3.23 -5.43
C MET A 135 -6.09 -3.68 -5.51
N ILE A 136 -5.49 -3.96 -4.36
CA ILE A 136 -4.06 -4.32 -4.24
C ILE A 136 -3.73 -5.62 -4.97
N ASP A 137 -4.64 -6.61 -4.88
CA ASP A 137 -4.42 -7.94 -5.48
C ASP A 137 -4.34 -7.88 -7.00
N LYS A 138 -5.09 -6.98 -7.64
CA LYS A 138 -5.06 -6.83 -9.11
C LYS A 138 -3.77 -6.18 -9.60
N LEU A 139 -3.31 -5.11 -8.97
CA LEU A 139 -2.11 -4.38 -9.39
C LEU A 139 -0.81 -5.20 -9.25
N LEU A 140 -0.70 -6.00 -8.19
CA LEU A 140 0.51 -6.78 -7.93
C LEU A 140 0.55 -8.10 -8.70
N ALA A 141 -0.60 -8.73 -8.93
CA ALA A 141 -0.71 -9.91 -9.80
C ALA A 141 -0.39 -9.54 -11.25
N ASP A 142 -0.98 -8.46 -11.78
CA ASP A 142 -0.73 -8.01 -13.16
C ASP A 142 0.72 -7.55 -13.40
N ALA A 143 1.36 -6.94 -12.39
CA ALA A 143 2.75 -6.49 -12.52
C ALA A 143 3.78 -7.63 -12.40
N ALA A 144 3.54 -8.62 -11.54
CA ALA A 144 4.49 -9.73 -11.33
C ALA A 144 4.38 -10.80 -12.43
N ASP A 145 3.18 -11.20 -12.82
CA ASP A 145 2.93 -12.22 -13.84
C ASP A 145 3.15 -11.66 -15.25
N GLY A 146 2.72 -10.45 -15.53
CA GLY A 146 2.89 -9.81 -16.83
C GLY A 146 4.34 -9.54 -17.23
N LEU A 147 5.24 -9.27 -16.28
CA LEU A 147 6.67 -9.08 -16.53
C LEU A 147 7.39 -10.43 -16.81
N SER A 148 7.00 -11.50 -16.11
CA SER A 148 7.59 -12.82 -16.28
C SER A 148 7.17 -13.47 -17.60
N ASP A 149 5.89 -13.45 -17.92
CA ASP A 149 5.32 -14.10 -19.11
C ASP A 149 5.75 -13.41 -20.41
N ARG A 150 5.84 -12.08 -20.43
CA ARG A 150 6.31 -11.33 -21.60
C ARG A 150 7.81 -11.50 -21.83
N ALA A 151 8.61 -11.54 -20.75
CA ALA A 151 10.04 -11.82 -20.86
C ALA A 151 10.30 -13.24 -21.41
N GLU A 152 9.49 -14.23 -21.01
CA GLU A 152 9.56 -15.59 -21.53
C GLU A 152 9.10 -15.68 -23.00
N ALA A 153 8.07 -14.95 -23.40
CA ALA A 153 7.59 -14.86 -24.78
C ALA A 153 8.62 -14.22 -25.72
N ILE A 154 9.32 -13.17 -25.30
CA ILE A 154 10.43 -12.59 -26.05
C ILE A 154 11.59 -13.61 -26.16
N GLY A 155 11.91 -14.31 -25.06
CA GLY A 155 12.97 -15.31 -25.04
C GLY A 155 12.72 -16.53 -25.96
N LYS A 156 11.46 -16.83 -26.28
CA LYS A 156 11.08 -17.93 -27.22
C LYS A 156 11.10 -17.49 -28.68
N ASN A 157 10.99 -16.21 -29.00
CA ASN A 157 10.87 -15.68 -30.36
C ASN A 157 12.08 -14.83 -30.79
N LEU A 158 13.28 -15.13 -30.31
CA LEU A 158 14.48 -14.39 -30.68
C LEU A 158 14.79 -14.56 -32.16
N GLU A 159 15.03 -13.47 -32.86
CA GLU A 159 15.44 -13.44 -34.27
C GLU A 159 16.80 -14.13 -34.45
N THR A 160 17.68 -14.00 -33.47
CA THR A 160 18.98 -14.72 -33.40
C THR A 160 18.80 -16.25 -33.51
N VAL A 161 17.75 -16.83 -32.88
CA VAL A 161 17.46 -18.26 -32.96
C VAL A 161 17.00 -18.63 -34.36
N GLN A 162 16.05 -17.88 -34.93
CA GLN A 162 15.48 -18.16 -36.24
C GLN A 162 16.54 -18.07 -37.35
N VAL A 163 17.33 -16.99 -37.35
CA VAL A 163 18.41 -16.77 -38.30
C VAL A 163 19.51 -17.84 -38.14
N GLY A 164 19.87 -18.21 -36.90
CA GLY A 164 20.83 -19.24 -36.60
C GLY A 164 20.41 -20.61 -37.14
N ASP A 165 19.14 -20.98 -36.95
CA ASP A 165 18.58 -22.24 -37.45
C ASP A 165 18.48 -22.26 -38.98
N ASP A 166 18.16 -21.14 -39.63
CA ASP A 166 18.13 -21.01 -41.09
C ASP A 166 19.52 -21.14 -41.68
N ILE A 167 20.52 -20.50 -41.11
CA ILE A 167 21.92 -20.62 -41.52
C ILE A 167 22.39 -22.07 -41.36
N ARG A 168 22.09 -22.73 -40.25
CA ARG A 168 22.45 -24.14 -39.99
C ARG A 168 21.83 -25.06 -41.01
N ARG A 169 20.54 -24.90 -41.34
CA ARG A 169 19.86 -25.72 -42.36
C ARG A 169 20.47 -25.54 -43.75
N LYS A 170 20.75 -24.28 -44.15
CA LYS A 170 21.42 -23.94 -45.41
C LYS A 170 22.78 -24.66 -45.51
N TRP A 171 23.64 -24.47 -44.51
CA TRP A 171 24.99 -25.01 -44.51
C TRP A 171 25.02 -26.53 -44.42
N LYS A 172 24.08 -27.15 -43.70
CA LYS A 172 23.94 -28.57 -43.66
C LYS A 172 23.67 -29.13 -45.07
N ALA A 173 22.74 -28.57 -45.81
CA ALA A 173 22.41 -28.98 -47.16
C ALA A 173 23.57 -28.75 -48.14
N GLU A 174 24.27 -27.61 -48.06
CA GLU A 174 25.41 -27.28 -48.91
C GLU A 174 26.60 -28.22 -48.66
N TYR A 175 26.95 -28.44 -47.39
CA TYR A 175 28.04 -29.36 -47.06
C TYR A 175 27.71 -30.83 -47.36
N GLU A 176 26.49 -31.30 -47.09
CA GLU A 176 26.05 -32.65 -47.46
C GLU A 176 26.20 -32.86 -48.97
N THR A 177 25.82 -31.85 -49.77
CA THR A 177 25.98 -31.91 -51.23
C THR A 177 27.45 -31.96 -51.66
N LEU A 178 28.32 -31.15 -51.05
CA LEU A 178 29.75 -31.14 -51.36
C LEU A 178 30.47 -32.38 -50.90
N VAL A 179 30.19 -32.89 -49.72
CA VAL A 179 30.76 -34.15 -49.21
C VAL A 179 30.31 -35.31 -50.07
N GLN A 180 29.05 -35.35 -50.54
CA GLN A 180 28.58 -36.39 -51.45
C GLN A 180 29.30 -36.33 -52.81
N ARG A 181 29.44 -35.10 -53.37
CA ARG A 181 30.23 -34.94 -54.62
C ARG A 181 31.67 -35.35 -54.43
N ALA A 182 32.30 -35.03 -53.29
CA ALA A 182 33.66 -35.48 -53.01
C ALA A 182 33.79 -37.01 -52.87
N ARG A 183 32.79 -37.65 -52.24
CA ARG A 183 32.72 -39.12 -52.15
C ARG A 183 32.54 -39.76 -53.52
N ASP A 184 31.59 -39.28 -54.32
CA ASP A 184 31.31 -39.76 -55.63
C ASP A 184 32.55 -39.64 -56.56
N LEU A 185 33.30 -38.52 -56.38
CA LEU A 185 34.54 -38.28 -57.06
C LEU A 185 35.64 -39.26 -56.61
N GLU A 186 35.82 -39.45 -55.31
CA GLU A 186 36.79 -40.41 -54.75
C GLU A 186 36.51 -41.85 -55.24
N ASP A 187 35.22 -42.24 -55.17
CA ASP A 187 34.82 -43.56 -55.66
C ASP A 187 35.06 -43.73 -57.17
N ARG A 188 34.78 -42.70 -57.97
CA ARG A 188 35.05 -42.68 -59.38
C ARG A 188 36.54 -42.81 -59.67
N VAL A 189 37.34 -41.98 -58.99
CA VAL A 189 38.79 -42.00 -59.11
C VAL A 189 39.38 -43.35 -58.68
N ARG A 190 38.84 -43.96 -57.62
CA ARG A 190 39.23 -45.30 -57.18
C ARG A 190 38.96 -46.35 -58.27
N LYS A 191 37.76 -46.32 -58.89
CA LYS A 191 37.41 -47.21 -59.98
C LYS A 191 38.36 -47.03 -61.19
N ILE A 192 38.65 -45.81 -61.59
CA ILE A 192 39.58 -45.48 -62.67
C ILE A 192 40.96 -46.00 -62.32
N ARG A 193 41.46 -45.86 -61.13
CA ARG A 193 42.74 -46.35 -60.64
C ARG A 193 42.80 -47.90 -60.70
N ASP A 194 41.73 -48.57 -60.24
CA ASP A 194 41.67 -50.00 -60.19
C ASP A 194 41.56 -50.58 -61.61
N THR A 195 40.87 -49.89 -62.52
CA THR A 195 40.86 -50.22 -63.96
C THR A 195 42.25 -50.05 -64.60
N ALA A 196 42.94 -48.95 -64.25
CA ALA A 196 44.30 -48.69 -64.71
C ALA A 196 45.31 -49.74 -64.21
N LYS A 197 45.13 -50.22 -62.95
CA LYS A 197 45.96 -51.31 -62.40
C LYS A 197 45.79 -52.66 -63.13
N GLY A 198 44.63 -52.90 -63.74
CA GLY A 198 44.32 -54.11 -64.48
C GLY A 198 44.78 -54.07 -65.94
N ILE A 199 45.44 -53.05 -66.46
CA ILE A 199 45.98 -52.91 -67.78
C ILE A 199 47.41 -53.45 -67.75
N ASP A 200 47.60 -54.74 -68.11
CA ASP A 200 48.91 -55.40 -68.10
C ASP A 200 49.70 -55.18 -69.41
N ASN A 201 49.02 -54.85 -70.51
CA ASN A 201 49.69 -54.60 -71.81
C ASN A 201 49.10 -53.31 -72.46
N PRO A 202 49.76 -52.17 -72.35
CA PRO A 202 49.26 -50.88 -72.87
C PRO A 202 49.01 -50.86 -74.38
N LEU A 203 49.70 -51.67 -75.15
CA LEU A 203 49.55 -51.76 -76.62
C LEU A 203 48.33 -52.56 -77.04
N ARG A 204 48.01 -53.61 -76.35
CA ARG A 204 46.88 -54.49 -76.66
C ARG A 204 45.58 -53.86 -76.17
N ASP A 205 45.60 -53.20 -75.05
CA ASP A 205 44.43 -52.63 -74.35
C ASP A 205 44.34 -51.10 -74.57
N TRP A 206 44.92 -50.56 -75.65
CA TRP A 206 44.96 -49.15 -75.99
C TRP A 206 43.59 -48.43 -75.89
N PRO A 207 42.49 -48.98 -76.43
CA PRO A 207 41.17 -48.30 -76.28
C PRO A 207 40.68 -48.17 -74.83
N GLN A 208 41.07 -49.11 -73.97
CA GLN A 208 40.74 -49.06 -72.56
C GLN A 208 41.61 -48.05 -71.85
N LEU A 209 42.88 -47.95 -72.17
CA LEU A 209 43.80 -46.92 -71.64
C LEU A 209 43.34 -45.50 -72.00
N GLU A 210 42.96 -45.31 -73.30
CA GLU A 210 42.46 -43.99 -73.75
C GLU A 210 41.20 -43.56 -73.03
N ARG A 211 40.21 -44.45 -72.80
CA ARG A 211 39.02 -44.21 -72.04
C ARG A 211 39.37 -43.86 -70.56
N THR A 212 40.23 -44.65 -69.95
CA THR A 212 40.67 -44.45 -68.56
C THR A 212 41.39 -43.14 -68.41
N LEU A 213 42.21 -42.71 -69.37
CA LEU A 213 42.85 -41.38 -69.37
C LEU A 213 41.84 -40.23 -69.56
N ALA A 214 40.83 -40.43 -70.44
CA ALA A 214 39.77 -39.42 -70.61
C ALA A 214 38.93 -39.25 -69.35
N GLU A 215 38.54 -40.38 -68.71
CA GLU A 215 37.84 -40.35 -67.43
C GLU A 215 38.67 -39.74 -66.32
N ALA A 216 39.99 -39.98 -66.28
CA ALA A 216 40.90 -39.36 -65.33
C ALA A 216 41.02 -37.81 -65.48
N ARG A 217 41.07 -37.36 -66.77
CA ARG A 217 41.05 -35.87 -67.01
C ARG A 217 39.77 -35.27 -66.58
N GLN A 218 38.63 -35.90 -66.88
CA GLN A 218 37.32 -35.41 -66.42
C GLN A 218 37.23 -35.39 -64.87
N ALA A 219 37.70 -36.46 -64.22
CA ALA A 219 37.74 -36.50 -62.75
C ALA A 219 38.64 -35.39 -62.14
N ARG A 220 39.74 -35.03 -62.81
CA ARG A 220 40.61 -33.91 -62.39
C ARG A 220 39.92 -32.57 -62.57
N GLU A 221 39.18 -32.38 -63.65
CA GLU A 221 38.37 -31.16 -63.84
C GLU A 221 37.29 -31.06 -62.80
N ASP A 222 36.57 -32.15 -62.52
CA ASP A 222 35.57 -32.22 -61.45
C ASP A 222 36.18 -31.89 -60.04
N LEU A 223 37.39 -32.39 -59.77
CA LEU A 223 38.12 -32.12 -58.52
C LEU A 223 38.47 -30.66 -58.39
N ILE A 224 38.89 -30.01 -59.47
CA ILE A 224 39.15 -28.55 -59.47
C ILE A 224 37.87 -27.75 -59.15
N VAL A 225 36.75 -28.14 -59.77
CA VAL A 225 35.44 -27.51 -59.55
C VAL A 225 35.01 -27.64 -58.09
N VAL A 226 35.10 -28.82 -57.49
CA VAL A 226 34.75 -29.05 -56.08
C VAL A 226 35.69 -28.30 -55.15
N ARG A 227 37.01 -28.27 -55.48
CA ARG A 227 37.98 -27.48 -54.69
C ARG A 227 37.66 -25.96 -54.70
N GLN A 228 37.37 -25.40 -55.89
CA GLN A 228 36.99 -24.03 -56.06
C GLN A 228 35.70 -23.71 -55.30
N ALA A 229 34.70 -24.60 -55.34
CA ALA A 229 33.48 -24.44 -54.55
C ALA A 229 33.79 -24.40 -53.06
N MET A 230 34.67 -25.26 -52.55
CA MET A 230 35.10 -25.21 -51.15
C MET A 230 35.86 -23.94 -50.75
N GLU A 231 36.68 -23.41 -51.67
CA GLU A 231 37.43 -22.17 -51.44
C GLU A 231 36.54 -20.92 -51.31
N GLN A 232 35.33 -20.93 -51.90
CA GLN A 232 34.35 -19.85 -51.83
C GLN A 232 33.48 -19.90 -50.55
N LEU A 233 33.38 -21.06 -49.85
CA LEU A 233 32.56 -21.22 -48.67
C LEU A 233 32.92 -20.26 -47.54
N PRO A 234 34.18 -19.96 -47.19
CA PRO A 234 34.53 -19.03 -46.13
C PRO A 234 33.99 -17.62 -46.33
N ASP A 235 33.89 -17.12 -47.56
CA ASP A 235 33.38 -15.77 -47.85
C ASP A 235 31.85 -15.71 -47.71
N GLN A 236 31.15 -16.73 -48.19
CA GLN A 236 29.71 -16.88 -47.99
C GLN A 236 29.38 -16.97 -46.47
N MET A 237 30.20 -17.71 -45.74
CA MET A 237 30.08 -17.84 -44.29
C MET A 237 30.21 -16.50 -43.56
N ARG A 238 31.17 -15.67 -43.94
CA ARG A 238 31.33 -14.34 -43.34
C ARG A 238 30.07 -13.52 -43.50
N ALA A 239 29.41 -13.57 -44.65
CA ALA A 239 28.14 -12.87 -44.88
C ALA A 239 27.00 -13.41 -43.98
N ASP A 240 26.88 -14.73 -43.83
CA ASP A 240 25.89 -15.36 -42.98
C ASP A 240 26.15 -15.10 -41.49
N LEU A 241 27.43 -15.07 -41.04
CA LEU A 241 27.80 -14.65 -39.67
C LEU A 241 27.48 -13.19 -39.41
N GLN A 242 27.65 -12.31 -40.41
CA GLN A 242 27.21 -10.91 -40.27
C GLN A 242 25.69 -10.79 -40.12
N ARG A 243 24.90 -11.60 -40.83
CA ARG A 243 23.44 -11.66 -40.66
C ARG A 243 23.04 -12.13 -39.26
N LEU A 244 23.75 -13.14 -38.71
CA LEU A 244 23.52 -13.60 -37.34
C LEU A 244 23.84 -12.52 -36.31
N ASP A 245 24.90 -11.73 -36.50
CA ASP A 245 25.24 -10.62 -35.66
C ASP A 245 24.23 -9.47 -35.77
N GLN A 246 23.69 -9.17 -36.95
CA GLN A 246 22.60 -8.23 -37.17
C GLN A 246 21.32 -8.67 -36.44
N ALA A 247 20.96 -9.94 -36.48
CA ALA A 247 19.82 -10.48 -35.73
C ALA A 247 20.02 -10.32 -34.22
N ARG A 248 21.24 -10.56 -33.70
CA ARG A 248 21.59 -10.32 -32.31
C ARG A 248 21.39 -8.85 -31.94
N GLN A 249 21.87 -7.91 -32.78
CA GLN A 249 21.69 -6.47 -32.53
C GLN A 249 20.21 -6.06 -32.55
N ALA A 250 19.42 -6.64 -33.47
CA ALA A 250 17.97 -6.39 -33.53
C ALA A 250 17.26 -6.91 -32.28
N ASP A 251 17.64 -8.08 -31.78
CA ASP A 251 17.06 -8.63 -30.54
C ASP A 251 17.47 -7.79 -29.32
N LEU A 252 18.71 -7.30 -29.25
CA LEU A 252 19.15 -6.40 -28.18
C LEU A 252 18.40 -5.06 -28.23
N ALA A 253 18.15 -4.50 -29.41
CA ALA A 253 17.37 -3.29 -29.57
C ALA A 253 15.90 -3.48 -29.08
N LYS A 254 15.28 -4.64 -29.40
CA LYS A 254 13.95 -5.00 -28.88
C LYS A 254 13.93 -5.12 -27.35
N VAL A 255 15.01 -5.59 -26.73
CA VAL A 255 15.16 -5.65 -25.27
C VAL A 255 15.26 -4.25 -24.68
N ASP A 256 15.97 -3.33 -25.35
CA ASP A 256 16.10 -1.94 -24.86
C ASP A 256 14.81 -1.13 -24.99
N GLU A 257 14.00 -1.37 -26.01
CA GLU A 257 12.68 -0.75 -26.19
C GLU A 257 11.61 -1.33 -25.27
N TYR A 258 11.89 -2.41 -24.55
CA TYR A 258 10.93 -3.03 -23.67
C TYR A 258 10.57 -2.10 -22.52
N VAL A 259 9.32 -1.58 -22.51
CA VAL A 259 8.70 -0.78 -21.45
C VAL A 259 7.47 -1.53 -20.97
N PRO A 260 7.33 -1.76 -19.66
CA PRO A 260 6.11 -2.37 -19.13
C PRO A 260 4.93 -1.42 -19.28
N GLY A 261 3.77 -1.97 -19.63
CA GLY A 261 2.55 -1.19 -19.83
C GLY A 261 2.05 -0.44 -18.61
N ASP A 262 1.17 0.50 -18.83
CA ASP A 262 0.57 1.54 -18.01
C ASP A 262 0.67 1.42 -16.49
N LEU A 263 1.59 2.20 -15.90
CA LEU A 263 1.75 2.43 -14.47
C LEU A 263 0.80 3.52 -13.93
N ALA A 264 -0.14 4.01 -14.73
CA ALA A 264 -0.98 5.17 -14.39
C ALA A 264 -1.98 4.91 -13.25
N GLU A 265 -2.37 3.65 -13.01
CA GLU A 265 -3.38 3.30 -11.99
C GLU A 265 -2.85 3.30 -10.55
N SER A 266 -1.54 3.32 -10.32
CA SER A 266 -0.96 3.26 -8.98
C SER A 266 -1.02 4.57 -8.18
N LYS A 267 -1.41 5.69 -8.80
CA LYS A 267 -1.35 7.03 -8.16
C LYS A 267 -2.31 7.21 -6.98
N ASN A 268 -3.43 6.50 -6.93
CA ASN A 268 -4.47 6.68 -5.91
C ASN A 268 -4.38 5.66 -4.76
N PHE A 269 -3.52 4.67 -4.88
CA PHE A 269 -3.44 3.55 -3.95
C PHE A 269 -3.23 3.95 -2.48
N GLY A 270 -2.28 4.85 -2.21
CA GLY A 270 -1.99 5.30 -0.85
C GLY A 270 -3.13 6.13 -0.23
N VAL A 271 -3.92 6.82 -1.06
CA VAL A 271 -5.07 7.63 -0.63
C VAL A 271 -6.22 6.72 -0.20
N ASP A 272 -6.54 5.69 -0.97
CA ASP A 272 -7.65 4.78 -0.70
C ASP A 272 -7.44 4.00 0.61
N LEU A 273 -6.22 3.55 0.89
CA LEU A 273 -5.86 2.86 2.14
C LEU A 273 -6.11 3.71 3.39
N ILE A 274 -5.77 5.01 3.33
CA ILE A 274 -5.93 5.91 4.48
C ILE A 274 -7.37 6.37 4.62
N THR A 275 -8.12 6.51 3.53
CA THR A 275 -9.52 6.94 3.57
C THR A 275 -10.37 6.09 4.50
N ALA A 276 -10.19 4.77 4.46
CA ALA A 276 -10.90 3.84 5.34
C ALA A 276 -10.56 4.06 6.82
N GLU A 277 -9.28 4.30 7.14
CA GLU A 277 -8.83 4.53 8.52
C GLU A 277 -9.27 5.89 9.05
N VAL A 278 -9.21 6.94 8.23
CA VAL A 278 -9.70 8.28 8.60
C VAL A 278 -11.22 8.24 8.86
N ARG A 279 -12.00 7.56 8.03
CA ARG A 279 -13.45 7.38 8.26
C ARG A 279 -13.72 6.67 9.59
N ARG A 280 -12.96 5.63 9.92
CA ARG A 280 -13.08 4.92 11.19
C ARG A 280 -12.76 5.83 12.38
N SER A 281 -11.67 6.62 12.28
CA SER A 281 -11.29 7.58 13.32
C SER A 281 -12.34 8.69 13.52
N LEU A 282 -12.97 9.18 12.45
CA LEU A 282 -14.05 10.15 12.50
C LEU A 282 -15.33 9.56 13.13
N ALA A 283 -15.65 8.32 12.87
CA ALA A 283 -16.77 7.64 13.51
C ALA A 283 -16.56 7.48 15.03
N GLN A 284 -15.35 7.16 15.47
CA GLN A 284 -15.00 7.14 16.89
C GLN A 284 -15.12 8.55 17.52
N LEU A 285 -14.63 9.57 16.83
CA LEU A 285 -14.73 10.95 17.28
C LEU A 285 -16.20 11.40 17.46
N ARG A 286 -17.08 10.99 16.53
CA ARG A 286 -18.52 11.19 16.66
C ARG A 286 -19.06 10.61 17.96
N SER A 287 -18.72 9.35 18.26
CA SER A 287 -19.16 8.69 19.51
C SER A 287 -18.72 9.46 20.76
N TYR A 288 -17.49 10.00 20.78
CA TYR A 288 -17.02 10.82 21.90
C TYR A 288 -17.75 12.16 21.99
N LEU A 289 -18.05 12.82 20.88
CA LEU A 289 -18.82 14.05 20.83
C LEU A 289 -20.27 13.86 21.31
N ASP A 290 -20.93 12.80 20.87
CA ASP A 290 -22.29 12.48 21.29
C ASP A 290 -22.33 12.20 22.80
N ASN A 291 -21.31 11.52 23.34
CA ASN A 291 -21.16 11.33 24.78
C ASN A 291 -20.94 12.66 25.50
N GLY A 292 -20.09 13.54 24.97
CA GLY A 292 -19.84 14.87 25.51
C GLY A 292 -21.08 15.76 25.46
N ARG A 293 -21.88 15.71 24.39
CA ARG A 293 -23.16 16.43 24.28
C ARG A 293 -24.18 15.93 25.28
N THR A 294 -24.26 14.63 25.47
CA THR A 294 -25.15 14.00 26.47
C THR A 294 -24.77 14.47 27.87
N LEU A 295 -23.48 14.42 28.23
CA LEU A 295 -22.98 14.93 29.50
C LEU A 295 -23.27 16.44 29.68
N ALA A 296 -23.06 17.24 28.65
CA ALA A 296 -23.37 18.70 28.70
C ALA A 296 -24.87 18.94 28.85
N ASN A 297 -25.74 18.11 28.33
CA ASN A 297 -27.17 18.18 28.55
C ASN A 297 -27.56 17.78 29.98
N TYR A 298 -26.86 16.80 30.58
CA TYR A 298 -27.14 16.34 31.95
C TYR A 298 -26.74 17.33 33.04
N THR A 299 -25.73 18.18 32.77
CA THR A 299 -25.23 19.13 33.77
C THR A 299 -26.06 20.40 33.88
N VAL A 300 -26.98 20.65 32.95
CA VAL A 300 -27.76 21.91 32.88
C VAL A 300 -29.23 21.60 32.64
N VAL A 301 -29.87 20.96 33.64
CA VAL A 301 -31.31 20.76 33.63
C VAL A 301 -31.97 21.83 34.50
N ALA A 302 -32.59 22.79 33.85
CA ALA A 302 -33.65 23.52 34.49
C ALA A 302 -34.94 22.68 34.36
N PRO A 303 -35.66 22.38 35.44
CA PRO A 303 -36.95 21.74 35.32
C PRO A 303 -37.84 22.60 34.42
N ASP A 304 -38.40 21.96 33.39
CA ASP A 304 -39.41 22.61 32.53
C ASP A 304 -40.67 22.81 33.36
N VAL A 305 -40.75 23.95 34.01
CA VAL A 305 -41.92 24.33 34.77
C VAL A 305 -42.91 24.91 33.76
N GLU A 306 -43.87 24.10 33.30
CA GLU A 306 -45.04 24.60 32.59
C GLU A 306 -45.67 25.73 33.40
N ARG A 307 -45.43 26.95 32.97
CA ARG A 307 -46.09 28.14 33.54
C ARG A 307 -47.51 28.19 33.03
N ILE A 308 -48.45 27.77 33.88
CA ILE A 308 -49.87 27.67 33.54
C ILE A 308 -50.56 29.07 33.39
N ARG A 309 -49.91 30.18 33.77
CA ARG A 309 -50.47 31.53 33.63
C ARG A 309 -49.41 32.62 33.46
N GLY A 310 -49.54 33.38 32.37
CA GLY A 310 -48.94 34.70 32.13
C GLY A 310 -47.62 34.67 31.39
N GLU A 311 -47.46 35.56 30.44
CA GLU A 311 -46.18 35.89 29.82
C GLU A 311 -45.44 36.87 30.75
N ASP A 312 -44.17 36.62 31.08
CA ASP A 312 -43.32 37.57 31.79
C ASP A 312 -42.90 38.67 30.81
N TYR A 313 -43.54 39.85 30.93
CA TYR A 313 -43.10 41.04 30.23
C TYR A 313 -41.96 41.70 31.01
N ASP A 314 -40.77 41.72 30.43
CA ASP A 314 -39.64 42.51 30.94
C ASP A 314 -39.77 43.98 30.48
N PHE A 315 -40.32 44.85 31.32
CA PHE A 315 -40.54 46.27 31.01
C PHE A 315 -39.23 47.07 30.86
N LEU A 316 -38.09 46.54 31.27
CA LEU A 316 -36.81 47.24 31.27
C LEU A 316 -35.82 46.74 30.21
N GLY A 317 -36.06 45.61 29.60
CA GLY A 317 -35.42 45.10 28.38
C GLY A 317 -33.88 45.04 28.28
N ARG A 318 -33.18 45.60 29.26
CA ARG A 318 -31.73 45.85 29.12
C ARG A 318 -30.81 44.99 29.98
N ASN A 319 -31.31 44.12 30.83
CA ASN A 319 -30.47 43.33 31.76
C ASN A 319 -31.06 41.95 32.07
N ARG A 320 -31.61 41.27 31.09
CA ARG A 320 -31.95 39.85 31.26
C ARG A 320 -30.69 39.06 31.57
N ARG A 321 -30.72 38.35 32.68
CA ARG A 321 -29.64 37.46 33.11
C ARG A 321 -30.21 36.05 33.26
N PRO A 322 -29.45 35.03 33.00
CA PRO A 322 -29.95 33.66 33.10
C PRO A 322 -30.44 33.32 34.51
N GLU A 323 -31.50 32.55 34.60
CA GLU A 323 -32.03 32.06 35.86
C GLU A 323 -31.11 31.04 36.51
N MET A 324 -30.46 30.21 35.69
CA MET A 324 -29.46 29.25 36.11
C MET A 324 -28.15 29.48 35.35
N LEU A 325 -27.03 29.54 36.06
CA LEU A 325 -25.71 29.75 35.51
C LEU A 325 -24.65 29.07 36.36
N ILE A 326 -23.80 28.26 35.77
CA ILE A 326 -22.52 27.86 36.36
C ILE A 326 -21.44 28.68 35.67
N ARG A 327 -20.80 29.58 36.39
CA ARG A 327 -19.78 30.48 35.83
C ARG A 327 -18.52 29.72 35.50
N GLU A 328 -18.04 28.91 36.45
CA GLU A 328 -16.82 28.14 36.36
C GLU A 328 -16.96 26.84 37.14
N CYS A 329 -16.53 25.75 36.57
CA CYS A 329 -16.52 24.44 37.20
C CYS A 329 -15.18 23.75 36.92
N GLU A 330 -14.40 23.54 37.98
CA GLU A 330 -13.19 22.71 37.93
C GLU A 330 -13.60 21.22 37.81
N VAL A 331 -12.95 20.50 36.91
CA VAL A 331 -13.22 19.09 36.72
C VAL A 331 -11.93 18.32 36.89
N SER A 332 -11.96 17.24 37.67
CA SER A 332 -10.82 16.32 37.83
C SER A 332 -11.31 14.88 37.91
N GLY A 333 -10.55 13.95 37.31
CA GLY A 333 -10.95 12.55 37.30
C GLY A 333 -10.03 11.64 36.51
N LEU A 334 -10.57 10.51 36.11
CA LEU A 334 -9.87 9.50 35.33
C LEU A 334 -10.66 9.18 34.06
N MET A 335 -10.01 9.21 32.92
CA MET A 335 -10.58 8.83 31.65
C MET A 335 -9.83 7.65 31.06
N ARG A 336 -10.57 6.66 30.53
CA ARG A 336 -9.99 5.55 29.76
C ARG A 336 -10.26 5.78 28.28
N ALA A 337 -9.20 5.83 27.49
CA ALA A 337 -9.29 5.93 26.05
C ALA A 337 -8.30 4.96 25.39
N SER A 338 -8.75 4.19 24.42
CA SER A 338 -7.92 3.22 23.69
C SER A 338 -7.11 2.28 24.59
N GLY A 339 -7.72 1.81 25.71
CA GLY A 339 -7.07 0.91 26.67
C GLY A 339 -6.05 1.58 27.59
N LYS A 340 -5.81 2.87 27.47
CA LYS A 340 -4.91 3.67 28.31
C LYS A 340 -5.70 4.49 29.31
N SER A 341 -5.13 4.76 30.50
CA SER A 341 -5.73 5.58 31.55
C SER A 341 -5.07 6.96 31.57
N TYR A 342 -5.88 7.99 31.63
CA TYR A 342 -5.48 9.40 31.70
C TYR A 342 -6.06 10.05 32.92
N THR A 343 -5.28 10.90 33.56
CA THR A 343 -5.78 11.84 34.58
C THR A 343 -6.38 13.03 33.85
N LEU A 344 -7.66 13.27 34.04
CA LEU A 344 -8.39 14.38 33.48
C LEU A 344 -8.35 15.56 34.48
N THR A 345 -7.94 16.70 34.01
CA THR A 345 -8.09 17.99 34.72
C THR A 345 -8.62 19.03 33.75
N GLY A 346 -9.41 20.00 34.25
CA GLY A 346 -9.89 21.04 33.38
C GLY A 346 -10.87 21.97 34.02
N VAL A 347 -11.38 22.90 33.21
CA VAL A 347 -12.33 23.91 33.60
C VAL A 347 -13.43 24.03 32.56
N VAL A 348 -14.69 24.07 33.03
CA VAL A 348 -15.86 24.31 32.20
C VAL A 348 -16.49 25.63 32.63
N GLU A 349 -16.70 26.51 31.66
CA GLU A 349 -17.18 27.90 31.90
C GLU A 349 -18.53 28.14 31.22
N ASN A 350 -19.35 29.01 31.81
CA ASN A 350 -20.58 29.57 31.23
C ASN A 350 -21.65 28.53 30.84
N MET A 351 -21.91 27.57 31.74
CA MET A 351 -22.99 26.59 31.52
C MET A 351 -24.33 27.18 31.95
N THR A 352 -25.28 27.25 31.02
CA THR A 352 -26.63 27.74 31.24
C THR A 352 -27.65 27.13 30.29
N PRO A 353 -28.90 26.90 30.71
CA PRO A 353 -29.99 26.55 29.80
C PRO A 353 -30.47 27.72 28.93
N GLN A 354 -30.08 28.97 29.29
CA GLN A 354 -30.44 30.21 28.60
C GLN A 354 -29.21 30.90 28.02
N PRO A 355 -28.53 30.26 27.03
CA PRO A 355 -27.26 30.74 26.49
C PRO A 355 -27.39 32.08 25.74
N GLU A 356 -28.58 32.39 25.21
CA GLU A 356 -28.91 33.66 24.55
C GLU A 356 -28.79 34.89 25.48
N LEU A 357 -28.78 34.66 26.80
CA LEU A 357 -28.61 35.70 27.81
C LEU A 357 -27.16 35.93 28.27
N LEU A 358 -26.20 35.22 27.62
CA LEU A 358 -24.76 35.35 27.89
C LEU A 358 -24.02 35.93 26.70
N ASP A 359 -22.99 36.73 27.00
CA ASP A 359 -22.08 37.23 25.94
C ASP A 359 -21.11 36.19 25.42
N ASN A 360 -20.79 35.21 26.25
CA ASN A 360 -19.81 34.14 25.93
C ASN A 360 -20.47 32.76 25.84
N PRO A 361 -20.03 31.92 24.89
CA PRO A 361 -20.50 30.54 24.81
C PRO A 361 -20.02 29.69 25.98
N THR A 362 -20.63 28.53 26.19
CA THR A 362 -20.09 27.50 27.07
C THR A 362 -18.75 27.02 26.53
N ARG A 363 -17.71 26.93 27.38
CA ARG A 363 -16.37 26.45 27.03
C ARG A 363 -15.89 25.42 28.02
N ALA A 364 -15.24 24.37 27.50
CA ALA A 364 -14.51 23.40 28.30
C ALA A 364 -13.08 23.32 27.80
N ARG A 365 -12.13 23.49 28.72
CA ARG A 365 -10.71 23.30 28.48
C ARG A 365 -10.24 22.15 29.36
N LEU A 366 -9.87 21.04 28.73
CA LEU A 366 -9.50 19.81 29.42
C LEU A 366 -8.08 19.42 29.07
N LEU A 367 -7.34 18.94 30.05
CA LEU A 367 -6.03 18.37 29.93
C LEU A 367 -6.10 16.91 30.38
N LEU A 368 -5.67 16.00 29.51
CA LEU A 368 -5.58 14.57 29.77
C LEU A 368 -4.09 14.24 29.91
N GLU A 369 -3.66 13.86 31.10
CA GLU A 369 -2.28 13.48 31.40
C GLU A 369 -2.20 11.98 31.64
N GLY A 370 -1.29 11.31 30.93
CA GLY A 370 -1.11 9.87 31.01
C GLY A 370 0.16 9.44 30.29
N PRO A 371 0.13 8.34 29.55
CA PRO A 371 1.27 7.97 28.71
C PRO A 371 1.63 9.08 27.71
N GLU A 372 0.64 9.88 27.34
CA GLU A 372 0.76 11.06 26.47
C GLU A 372 -0.14 12.16 27.03
N THR A 373 0.18 13.40 26.70
CA THR A 373 -0.64 14.56 27.08
C THR A 373 -1.57 14.92 25.93
N VAL A 374 -2.89 15.11 26.22
CA VAL A 374 -3.89 15.53 25.24
C VAL A 374 -4.56 16.80 25.73
N GLN A 375 -4.61 17.80 24.88
CA GLN A 375 -5.33 19.03 25.10
C GLN A 375 -6.66 18.99 24.34
N VAL A 376 -7.76 19.32 25.04
CA VAL A 376 -9.11 19.33 24.50
C VAL A 376 -9.74 20.70 24.78
N ASP A 377 -10.06 21.43 23.74
CA ASP A 377 -10.83 22.65 23.80
C ASP A 377 -12.18 22.44 23.13
N TYR A 378 -13.24 22.60 23.89
CA TYR A 378 -14.61 22.48 23.39
C TYR A 378 -15.38 23.76 23.66
N SER A 379 -16.15 24.23 22.71
CA SER A 379 -17.11 25.33 22.91
C SER A 379 -18.44 25.01 22.27
N ARG A 380 -19.52 25.38 22.99
CA ARG A 380 -20.89 25.23 22.53
C ARG A 380 -21.58 26.57 22.53
N ASP A 381 -21.93 27.07 21.36
CA ASP A 381 -22.63 28.30 21.14
C ASP A 381 -24.07 28.02 20.70
N ARG A 382 -25.03 28.49 21.49
CA ARG A 382 -26.47 28.35 21.23
C ARG A 382 -27.19 29.69 21.18
N ARG A 383 -26.46 30.79 21.14
CA ARG A 383 -27.03 32.16 21.26
C ARG A 383 -27.97 32.49 20.10
N ASP A 384 -27.73 31.95 18.92
CA ASP A 384 -28.50 32.20 17.69
C ASP A 384 -29.58 31.13 17.42
N GLY A 385 -29.96 30.36 18.44
CA GLY A 385 -31.00 29.32 18.35
C GLY A 385 -30.51 27.96 17.80
N GLU A 386 -29.51 27.95 16.93
CA GLU A 386 -28.86 26.69 16.48
C GLU A 386 -27.60 26.42 17.32
N SER A 387 -27.40 25.17 17.73
CA SER A 387 -26.19 24.77 18.46
C SER A 387 -25.00 24.64 17.49
N LEU A 388 -24.01 25.50 17.71
CA LEU A 388 -22.69 25.38 17.08
C LEU A 388 -21.72 24.79 18.09
N ASP A 389 -21.30 23.55 17.86
CA ASP A 389 -20.29 22.87 18.66
C ASP A 389 -18.95 22.97 17.94
N ARG A 390 -17.91 23.44 18.63
CA ARG A 390 -16.54 23.46 18.13
C ARG A 390 -15.66 22.66 19.07
N LEU A 391 -14.92 21.70 18.48
CA LEU A 391 -13.97 20.86 19.20
C LEU A 391 -12.59 21.02 18.57
N THR A 392 -11.58 21.22 19.40
CA THR A 392 -10.18 21.16 19.02
C THR A 392 -9.48 20.16 19.91
N LEU A 393 -8.79 19.19 19.30
CA LEU A 393 -7.98 18.20 19.98
C LEU A 393 -6.53 18.34 19.52
N HIS A 394 -5.61 18.28 20.46
CA HIS A 394 -4.18 18.30 20.16
C HIS A 394 -3.45 17.24 20.98
N TRP A 395 -2.83 16.28 20.29
CA TRP A 395 -1.86 15.33 20.82
C TRP A 395 -0.47 15.72 20.33
N PRO A 396 0.32 16.43 21.14
CA PRO A 396 1.62 16.95 20.68
C PRO A 396 2.66 15.87 20.48
N GLN A 397 2.62 14.81 21.27
CA GLN A 397 3.54 13.68 21.16
C GLN A 397 2.85 12.40 21.62
N MET A 398 2.62 11.49 20.69
CA MET A 398 2.03 10.19 20.93
C MET A 398 2.97 9.12 20.42
N LYS A 399 3.33 8.14 21.26
CA LYS A 399 4.01 6.95 20.77
C LYS A 399 3.07 6.23 19.80
N ALA A 400 3.47 6.13 18.56
CA ALA A 400 2.63 5.50 17.56
C ALA A 400 2.59 3.99 17.77
N ASP A 401 1.40 3.44 17.99
CA ASP A 401 1.17 2.01 17.97
C ASP A 401 1.33 1.49 16.54
N SER A 402 1.68 0.21 16.39
CA SER A 402 1.74 -0.40 15.07
C SER A 402 0.36 -0.42 14.44
N MET A 403 0.27 0.11 13.23
CA MET A 403 -0.95 0.21 12.44
C MET A 403 -0.80 -0.61 11.16
N ARG A 404 -1.88 -1.24 10.72
CA ARG A 404 -1.94 -1.91 9.42
C ARG A 404 -3.02 -1.26 8.58
N LEU A 405 -2.67 -0.87 7.38
CA LEU A 405 -3.57 -0.34 6.37
C LEU A 405 -3.76 -1.42 5.30
N GLY A 406 -4.98 -1.83 5.05
CA GLY A 406 -5.33 -2.88 4.08
C GLY A 406 -5.74 -4.21 4.72
N ASP A 407 -5.93 -5.23 3.89
CA ASP A 407 -6.40 -6.55 4.28
C ASP A 407 -5.22 -7.48 4.60
N ARG A 408 -5.24 -8.11 5.78
CA ARG A 408 -4.20 -9.02 6.25
C ARG A 408 -4.06 -10.28 5.38
N ASP A 409 -5.16 -10.74 4.82
CA ASP A 409 -5.21 -11.99 4.06
C ASP A 409 -4.88 -11.79 2.57
N LYS A 410 -4.73 -10.54 2.15
CA LYS A 410 -4.43 -10.15 0.77
C LYS A 410 -3.14 -9.33 0.71
N ALA A 411 -3.26 -8.04 0.99
CA ALA A 411 -2.12 -7.13 1.04
C ALA A 411 -2.38 -6.02 2.06
N ALA A 412 -1.37 -5.73 2.88
CA ALA A 412 -1.44 -4.71 3.91
C ALA A 412 -0.12 -3.95 4.01
N VAL A 413 -0.19 -2.69 4.39
CA VAL A 413 0.97 -1.89 4.77
C VAL A 413 1.04 -1.83 6.27
N ALA A 414 2.07 -2.42 6.83
CA ALA A 414 2.40 -2.31 8.24
C ALA A 414 3.22 -1.03 8.47
N ILE A 415 2.73 -0.18 9.35
CA ILE A 415 3.37 1.06 9.78
C ILE A 415 3.65 0.90 11.27
N SER A 416 4.88 1.08 11.70
CA SER A 416 5.27 0.90 13.09
C SER A 416 6.33 1.92 13.50
N GLY A 417 6.40 2.19 14.82
CA GLY A 417 7.41 3.03 15.42
C GLY A 417 7.15 4.53 15.25
N GLY A 418 8.06 5.31 15.82
CA GLY A 418 8.05 6.76 15.76
C GLY A 418 7.12 7.46 16.75
N GLN A 419 7.06 8.77 16.60
CA GLN A 419 6.18 9.65 17.36
C GLN A 419 5.17 10.28 16.41
N ARG A 420 3.92 10.35 16.87
CA ARG A 420 2.82 10.93 16.12
C ARG A 420 2.30 12.18 16.83
N GLU A 421 2.09 13.23 16.07
CA GLU A 421 1.33 14.42 16.47
C GLU A 421 -0.01 14.39 15.74
N VAL A 422 -1.09 14.70 16.46
CA VAL A 422 -2.44 14.72 15.90
C VAL A 422 -3.15 16.00 16.29
N TRP A 423 -3.68 16.70 15.30
CA TRP A 423 -4.56 17.84 15.43
C TRP A 423 -5.92 17.52 14.83
N VAL A 424 -6.97 17.79 15.57
CA VAL A 424 -8.34 17.70 15.08
C VAL A 424 -9.06 18.99 15.38
N GLN A 425 -9.62 19.60 14.37
CA GLN A 425 -10.56 20.70 14.51
C GLN A 425 -11.88 20.27 13.88
N LEU A 426 -12.96 20.45 14.61
CA LEU A 426 -14.29 20.05 14.19
C LEU A 426 -15.30 21.11 14.60
N ASP A 427 -16.09 21.57 13.65
CA ASP A 427 -17.26 22.43 13.85
C ASP A 427 -18.51 21.61 13.45
N SER A 428 -19.50 21.54 14.36
CA SER A 428 -20.76 20.83 14.11
C SER A 428 -21.94 21.73 14.37
N ARG A 429 -22.89 21.74 13.45
CA ARG A 429 -24.14 22.50 13.56
C ARG A 429 -25.30 21.54 13.25
N GLY A 430 -25.97 21.08 14.30
CA GLY A 430 -26.96 20.02 14.18
C GLY A 430 -26.33 18.73 13.59
N GLU A 431 -26.91 18.22 12.50
CA GLU A 431 -26.41 17.05 11.77
C GLU A 431 -25.24 17.38 10.84
N LYS A 432 -25.01 18.66 10.53
CA LYS A 432 -23.91 19.08 9.67
C LYS A 432 -22.61 19.16 10.43
N VAL A 433 -21.54 18.70 9.81
CA VAL A 433 -20.19 18.70 10.36
C VAL A 433 -19.20 19.18 9.31
N GLN A 434 -18.22 19.93 9.75
CA GLN A 434 -17.05 20.27 8.96
C GLN A 434 -15.82 20.28 9.85
N GLY A 435 -14.68 19.94 9.29
CA GLY A 435 -13.46 19.95 10.09
C GLY A 435 -12.23 19.54 9.31
N ARG A 436 -11.14 19.44 10.06
CA ARG A 436 -9.84 19.04 9.56
C ARG A 436 -9.12 18.18 10.59
N LEU A 437 -8.55 17.09 10.13
CA LEU A 437 -7.66 16.23 10.90
C LEU A 437 -6.28 16.29 10.27
N VAL A 438 -5.28 16.67 11.03
CA VAL A 438 -3.88 16.65 10.61
C VAL A 438 -3.13 15.68 11.50
N SER A 439 -2.44 14.73 10.90
CA SER A 439 -1.59 13.78 11.61
C SER A 439 -0.21 13.77 10.96
N LYS A 440 0.83 13.92 11.77
CA LYS A 440 2.22 13.82 11.37
C LYS A 440 2.91 12.79 12.23
N GLN A 441 3.51 11.78 11.61
CA GLN A 441 4.28 10.74 12.29
C GLN A 441 5.70 10.74 11.78
N ILE A 442 6.68 10.81 12.70
CA ILE A 442 8.12 10.89 12.42
C ILE A 442 8.80 9.66 13.01
N GLY A 443 9.84 9.16 12.35
CA GLY A 443 10.56 7.95 12.75
C GLY A 443 9.77 6.68 12.46
N VAL A 444 9.02 6.65 11.34
CA VAL A 444 8.20 5.50 10.95
C VAL A 444 9.04 4.41 10.30
N ASN A 445 8.61 3.17 10.52
CA ASN A 445 9.06 2.02 9.75
C ASN A 445 7.86 1.47 8.99
N MET A 446 7.96 1.48 7.66
CA MET A 446 6.91 1.01 6.76
C MET A 446 7.30 -0.29 6.08
N ARG A 447 6.37 -1.21 6.01
CA ARG A 447 6.55 -2.48 5.34
C ARG A 447 5.27 -2.92 4.63
N LEU A 448 5.41 -3.36 3.39
CA LEU A 448 4.36 -3.98 2.61
C LEU A 448 4.36 -5.49 2.91
N ASP A 449 3.25 -6.00 3.43
CA ASP A 449 2.99 -7.41 3.69
C ASP A 449 1.97 -7.90 2.64
N ILE A 450 2.36 -8.87 1.83
CA ILE A 450 1.49 -9.48 0.82
C ILE A 450 1.38 -10.96 1.11
N ALA A 451 0.16 -11.47 1.11
CA ALA A 451 -0.10 -12.88 1.36
C ALA A 451 0.31 -13.76 0.15
N GLY A 452 0.65 -15.02 0.42
CA GLY A 452 0.95 -16.02 -0.59
C GLY A 452 2.33 -15.89 -1.26
N LYS A 453 2.47 -16.46 -2.47
CA LYS A 453 3.75 -16.52 -3.20
C LYS A 453 4.23 -15.14 -3.68
N ALA A 454 3.31 -14.21 -3.94
CA ALA A 454 3.62 -12.86 -4.38
C ALA A 454 4.41 -12.07 -3.32
N GLY A 455 4.21 -12.34 -2.02
CA GLY A 455 4.92 -11.67 -0.93
C GLY A 455 6.44 -11.89 -0.94
N ASN A 456 6.92 -12.97 -1.55
CA ASN A 456 8.35 -13.28 -1.69
C ASN A 456 8.95 -12.82 -3.03
N SER A 457 8.21 -12.07 -3.83
CA SER A 457 8.71 -11.58 -5.11
C SER A 457 9.83 -10.55 -4.94
N ALA A 458 10.75 -10.50 -5.91
CA ALA A 458 11.83 -9.51 -5.92
C ALA A 458 11.28 -8.07 -5.95
N LEU A 459 10.11 -7.88 -6.55
CA LEU A 459 9.39 -6.61 -6.58
C LEU A 459 9.01 -6.14 -5.16
N VAL A 460 8.37 -7.00 -4.36
CA VAL A 460 7.96 -6.69 -2.98
C VAL A 460 9.18 -6.42 -2.09
N MET A 461 10.26 -7.19 -2.26
CA MET A 461 11.50 -6.92 -1.53
C MET A 461 12.09 -5.56 -1.86
N THR A 462 12.08 -5.16 -3.14
CA THR A 462 12.58 -3.86 -3.57
C THR A 462 11.69 -2.71 -3.09
N MET A 463 10.36 -2.88 -3.15
CA MET A 463 9.41 -1.93 -2.57
C MET A 463 9.65 -1.75 -1.06
N ASN A 464 9.83 -2.83 -0.33
CA ASN A 464 10.12 -2.77 1.11
C ASN A 464 11.44 -2.06 1.42
N GLN A 465 12.46 -2.20 0.58
CA GLN A 465 13.70 -1.42 0.71
C GLN A 465 13.46 0.08 0.52
N SER A 466 12.63 0.46 -0.44
CA SER A 466 12.26 1.87 -0.67
C SER A 466 11.39 2.41 0.46
N LEU A 467 10.42 1.64 0.94
CA LEU A 467 9.53 2.02 2.04
C LEU A 467 10.27 2.15 3.38
N ALA A 468 11.32 1.36 3.61
CA ALA A 468 12.16 1.47 4.81
C ALA A 468 12.94 2.80 4.88
N GLY A 469 13.08 3.51 3.77
CA GLY A 469 13.69 4.86 3.72
C GLY A 469 12.73 6.00 4.07
N VAL A 470 11.45 5.69 4.32
CA VAL A 470 10.43 6.71 4.66
C VAL A 470 10.47 6.97 6.15
N ASP A 471 10.84 8.19 6.53
CA ASP A 471 10.93 8.62 7.91
C ASP A 471 9.65 9.33 8.41
N THR A 472 8.90 9.96 7.53
CA THR A 472 7.76 10.81 7.91
C THR A 472 6.52 10.48 7.09
N ILE A 473 5.39 10.33 7.80
CA ILE A 473 4.04 10.23 7.23
C ILE A 473 3.23 11.46 7.64
N GLU A 474 2.62 12.10 6.65
CA GLU A 474 1.72 13.22 6.85
C GLU A 474 0.35 12.89 6.25
N VAL A 475 -0.69 13.14 7.04
CA VAL A 475 -2.08 12.97 6.65
C VAL A 475 -2.83 14.25 6.99
N ASP A 476 -3.45 14.85 6.02
CA ASP A 476 -4.29 16.04 6.14
C ASP A 476 -5.65 15.73 5.51
N ALA A 477 -6.64 15.58 6.36
CA ALA A 477 -7.99 15.21 5.98
C ALA A 477 -8.97 16.35 6.29
N ALA A 478 -9.49 17.00 5.28
CA ALA A 478 -10.62 17.91 5.40
C ALA A 478 -11.92 17.15 5.15
N PHE A 479 -12.92 17.38 5.97
CA PHE A 479 -14.22 16.72 5.86
C PHE A 479 -15.36 17.73 6.05
N ALA A 480 -16.44 17.53 5.31
CA ALA A 480 -17.65 18.35 5.38
C ALA A 480 -18.87 17.54 4.92
N GLY A 481 -20.05 17.85 5.46
CA GLY A 481 -21.31 17.20 5.08
C GLY A 481 -22.14 16.86 6.29
N ASP A 482 -22.94 15.81 6.16
CA ASP A 482 -23.71 15.24 7.25
C ASP A 482 -22.92 14.10 7.92
N TRP A 483 -23.15 13.84 9.21
CA TRP A 483 -22.48 12.74 9.91
C TRP A 483 -22.67 11.34 9.27
N ARG A 484 -23.71 11.16 8.46
CA ARG A 484 -24.00 9.91 7.76
C ARG A 484 -23.40 9.85 6.36
N ASP A 485 -23.23 11.03 5.74
CA ASP A 485 -22.69 11.16 4.39
C ASP A 485 -21.72 12.35 4.36
N MET A 486 -20.45 12.02 4.61
CA MET A 486 -19.36 12.96 4.74
C MET A 486 -18.47 12.93 3.51
N ASP A 487 -18.32 14.05 2.83
CA ASP A 487 -17.28 14.28 1.85
C ASP A 487 -15.92 14.39 2.56
N LEU A 488 -14.98 13.55 2.14
CA LEU A 488 -13.64 13.49 2.68
C LEU A 488 -12.62 13.86 1.60
N GLN A 489 -11.91 14.96 1.81
CA GLN A 489 -10.76 15.36 1.00
C GLN A 489 -9.49 15.00 1.74
N LEU A 490 -8.76 14.02 1.21
CA LEU A 490 -7.55 13.50 1.82
C LEU A 490 -6.31 13.94 1.05
N ASN A 491 -5.39 14.59 1.73
CA ASN A 491 -4.06 14.90 1.25
C ASN A 491 -3.03 14.17 2.10
N THR A 492 -2.17 13.39 1.47
CA THR A 492 -1.15 12.60 2.15
C THR A 492 0.08 12.43 1.29
N ASN A 493 1.24 12.38 1.93
CA ASN A 493 2.48 12.04 1.24
C ASN A 493 2.59 10.55 0.91
N LEU A 494 1.74 9.68 1.48
CA LEU A 494 1.78 8.24 1.24
C LEU A 494 1.52 7.86 -0.21
N GLY A 495 0.60 8.54 -0.90
CA GLY A 495 0.37 8.30 -2.33
C GLY A 495 1.64 8.51 -3.14
N ARG A 496 2.38 9.59 -2.88
CA ARG A 496 3.68 9.87 -3.50
C ARG A 496 4.72 8.83 -3.12
N VAL A 497 4.84 8.51 -1.84
CA VAL A 497 5.79 7.52 -1.30
C VAL A 497 5.59 6.15 -1.94
N PHE A 498 4.35 5.66 -2.03
CA PHE A 498 4.05 4.38 -2.67
C PHE A 498 4.32 4.42 -4.17
N ASN A 499 3.97 5.51 -4.84
CA ASN A 499 4.23 5.65 -6.27
C ASN A 499 5.74 5.67 -6.56
N GLU A 500 6.53 6.38 -5.77
CA GLU A 500 7.99 6.39 -5.87
C GLU A 500 8.60 5.01 -5.57
N ALA A 501 8.13 4.32 -4.52
CA ALA A 501 8.59 2.98 -4.17
C ALA A 501 8.21 1.95 -5.26
N ALA A 502 6.99 1.98 -5.77
CA ALA A 502 6.53 1.09 -6.82
C ALA A 502 7.27 1.36 -8.14
N SER A 503 7.36 2.62 -8.57
CA SER A 503 8.07 3.01 -9.78
C SER A 503 9.56 2.65 -9.71
N GLY A 504 10.21 2.88 -8.57
CA GLY A 504 11.60 2.48 -8.34
C GLY A 504 11.80 0.97 -8.35
N ALA A 505 10.89 0.21 -7.73
CA ALA A 505 10.93 -1.25 -7.71
C ALA A 505 10.71 -1.84 -9.11
N ILE A 506 9.76 -1.31 -9.88
CA ILE A 506 9.48 -1.72 -11.25
C ILE A 506 10.65 -1.35 -12.17
N ALA A 507 11.21 -0.15 -12.05
CA ALA A 507 12.38 0.27 -12.83
C ALA A 507 13.57 -0.67 -12.58
N LYS A 508 13.86 -0.99 -11.32
CA LYS A 508 14.92 -1.93 -10.94
C LYS A 508 14.65 -3.34 -11.44
N GLN A 509 13.42 -3.83 -11.34
CA GLN A 509 13.04 -5.15 -11.86
C GLN A 509 13.12 -5.19 -13.39
N LEU A 510 12.76 -4.11 -14.06
CA LEU A 510 12.90 -3.95 -15.49
C LEU A 510 14.37 -4.01 -15.91
N GLU A 511 15.27 -3.31 -15.24
CA GLU A 511 16.72 -3.40 -15.51
C GLU A 511 17.24 -4.82 -15.34
N VAL A 512 16.86 -5.52 -14.26
CA VAL A 512 17.24 -6.91 -14.03
C VAL A 512 16.69 -7.81 -15.13
N SER A 513 15.44 -7.60 -15.56
CA SER A 513 14.83 -8.38 -16.64
C SER A 513 15.48 -8.12 -17.98
N LYS A 514 15.77 -6.84 -18.32
CA LYS A 514 16.53 -6.46 -19.52
C LYS A 514 17.92 -7.10 -19.52
N ALA A 515 18.63 -7.02 -18.40
CA ALA A 515 19.95 -7.64 -18.28
C ALA A 515 19.92 -9.17 -18.46
N LYS A 516 18.92 -9.85 -17.90
CA LYS A 516 18.72 -11.30 -18.11
C LYS A 516 18.40 -11.64 -19.56
N LEU A 517 17.52 -10.88 -20.21
CA LEU A 517 17.18 -11.07 -21.63
C LEU A 517 18.39 -10.80 -22.51
N ALA A 518 19.13 -9.72 -22.29
CA ALA A 518 20.36 -9.43 -23.03
C ALA A 518 21.40 -10.53 -22.86
N ALA A 519 21.59 -11.03 -21.63
CA ALA A 519 22.47 -12.17 -21.36
C ALA A 519 22.01 -13.45 -22.10
N LYS A 520 20.71 -13.69 -22.18
CA LYS A 520 20.12 -14.81 -22.92
C LYS A 520 20.39 -14.69 -24.44
N VAL A 521 20.18 -13.50 -25.02
CA VAL A 521 20.49 -13.20 -26.42
C VAL A 521 21.98 -13.46 -26.70
N GLU A 522 22.88 -12.95 -25.87
CA GLU A 522 24.32 -13.15 -26.01
C GLU A 522 24.75 -14.62 -25.85
N GLN A 523 24.13 -15.33 -24.90
CA GLN A 523 24.37 -16.75 -24.72
C GLN A 523 23.93 -17.55 -25.96
N THR A 524 22.70 -17.31 -26.43
CA THR A 524 22.15 -17.96 -27.62
C THR A 524 23.00 -17.69 -28.87
N HIS A 525 23.42 -16.44 -29.06
CA HIS A 525 24.31 -16.10 -30.17
C HIS A 525 25.64 -16.89 -30.12
N ARG A 526 26.26 -16.97 -28.92
CA ARG A 526 27.50 -17.75 -28.72
C ARG A 526 27.29 -19.26 -29.02
N GLU A 527 26.20 -19.81 -28.52
CA GLU A 527 25.86 -21.21 -28.75
C GLU A 527 25.69 -21.51 -30.26
N GLN A 528 24.92 -20.68 -30.97
CA GLN A 528 24.74 -20.80 -32.42
C GLN A 528 26.07 -20.67 -33.18
N LEU A 529 26.94 -19.75 -32.79
CA LEU A 529 28.26 -19.57 -33.38
C LEU A 529 29.16 -20.78 -33.14
N LEU A 530 29.19 -21.33 -31.95
CA LEU A 530 30.02 -22.50 -31.61
C LEU A 530 29.56 -23.74 -32.38
N GLU A 531 28.25 -24.02 -32.34
CA GLU A 531 27.68 -25.16 -33.09
C GLU A 531 27.96 -25.06 -34.59
N LEU A 532 27.80 -23.88 -35.17
CA LEU A 532 28.07 -23.67 -36.59
C LEU A 532 29.54 -23.84 -36.93
N ARG A 533 30.45 -23.32 -36.12
CA ARG A 533 31.90 -23.49 -36.32
C ARG A 533 32.35 -24.94 -36.17
N GLU A 534 31.82 -25.65 -35.18
CA GLU A 534 32.13 -27.07 -34.98
C GLU A 534 31.64 -27.92 -36.14
N PHE A 535 30.37 -27.69 -36.57
CA PHE A 535 29.81 -28.36 -37.74
C PHE A 535 30.68 -28.15 -38.97
N MET A 536 31.04 -26.91 -39.27
CA MET A 536 31.86 -26.58 -40.45
C MET A 536 33.24 -27.20 -40.40
N SER A 537 33.93 -27.06 -39.27
CA SER A 537 35.27 -27.65 -39.10
C SER A 537 35.27 -29.15 -39.40
N LYS A 538 34.25 -29.87 -38.90
CA LYS A 538 34.08 -31.29 -39.12
C LYS A 538 33.85 -31.62 -40.60
N GLN A 539 32.89 -30.91 -41.23
CA GLN A 539 32.54 -31.16 -42.62
C GLN A 539 33.66 -30.74 -43.58
N GLN A 540 34.34 -29.64 -43.32
CA GLN A 540 35.49 -29.19 -44.11
C GLN A 540 36.64 -30.20 -44.04
N THR A 541 36.93 -30.72 -42.85
CA THR A 541 37.98 -31.74 -42.68
C THR A 541 37.64 -33.01 -43.42
N GLU A 542 36.38 -33.47 -43.37
CA GLU A 542 35.91 -34.65 -44.10
C GLU A 542 36.06 -34.47 -45.64
N ALA A 543 35.54 -33.34 -46.15
CA ALA A 543 35.62 -33.06 -47.59
C ALA A 543 37.06 -32.91 -48.09
N GLN A 544 37.92 -32.20 -47.34
CA GLN A 544 39.34 -32.06 -47.64
C GLN A 544 40.04 -33.42 -47.63
N GLY A 545 39.71 -34.29 -46.67
CA GLY A 545 40.26 -35.66 -46.62
C GLY A 545 39.87 -36.53 -47.84
N LEU A 546 38.62 -36.41 -48.30
CA LEU A 546 38.13 -37.08 -49.49
C LEU A 546 38.81 -36.57 -50.78
N LEU A 547 38.93 -35.24 -50.90
CA LEU A 547 39.58 -34.60 -52.04
C LEU A 547 41.09 -34.93 -52.10
N ALA A 548 41.78 -34.95 -50.95
CA ALA A 548 43.18 -35.36 -50.87
C ALA A 548 43.42 -36.82 -51.33
N LYS A 549 42.52 -37.75 -50.91
CA LYS A 549 42.56 -39.13 -51.35
C LYS A 549 42.32 -39.29 -52.88
N ALA A 550 41.36 -38.51 -53.42
CA ALA A 550 41.09 -38.45 -54.82
C ALA A 550 42.31 -37.91 -55.62
N ASP A 551 42.90 -36.80 -55.14
CA ASP A 551 44.09 -36.19 -55.76
C ASP A 551 45.29 -37.14 -55.76
N GLN A 552 45.59 -37.77 -54.61
CA GLN A 552 46.62 -38.76 -54.46
C GLN A 552 46.39 -39.93 -55.41
N SER A 553 45.16 -40.44 -55.56
CA SER A 553 44.83 -41.55 -56.42
C SER A 553 45.00 -41.21 -57.94
N ILE A 554 44.70 -39.96 -58.33
CA ILE A 554 44.94 -39.41 -59.65
C ILE A 554 46.46 -39.35 -59.93
N GLU A 555 47.21 -38.83 -58.93
CA GLU A 555 48.68 -38.71 -59.02
C GLU A 555 49.36 -40.08 -59.18
N GLU A 556 49.02 -41.06 -58.30
CA GLU A 556 49.52 -42.44 -58.35
C GLU A 556 49.22 -43.08 -59.69
N MET A 557 48.02 -42.88 -60.21
CA MET A 557 47.63 -43.39 -61.52
C MET A 557 48.43 -42.72 -62.64
N SER A 558 48.60 -41.41 -62.62
CA SER A 558 49.36 -40.64 -63.59
C SER A 558 50.84 -41.08 -63.65
N GLN A 559 51.46 -41.26 -62.44
CA GLN A 559 52.83 -41.72 -62.33
C GLN A 559 52.99 -43.14 -62.86
N LYS A 560 52.05 -44.07 -62.56
CA LYS A 560 52.09 -45.44 -63.09
C LYS A 560 51.95 -45.49 -64.59
N VAL A 561 51.00 -44.77 -65.17
CA VAL A 561 50.81 -44.72 -66.63
C VAL A 561 52.03 -44.05 -67.28
N LEU A 562 52.67 -43.07 -66.72
CA LEU A 562 53.91 -42.46 -67.23
C LEU A 562 55.10 -43.42 -67.13
N ALA A 563 55.22 -44.24 -66.05
CA ALA A 563 56.27 -45.18 -65.85
C ALA A 563 56.14 -46.35 -66.85
N GLU A 564 54.93 -46.85 -67.10
CA GLU A 564 54.67 -47.93 -68.06
C GLU A 564 54.80 -47.47 -69.51
N VAL A 565 54.57 -46.21 -69.81
CA VAL A 565 54.74 -45.60 -71.12
C VAL A 565 56.19 -45.16 -71.34
N GLY A 566 56.98 -44.80 -70.28
CA GLY A 566 58.33 -44.24 -70.31
C GLY A 566 59.42 -45.23 -70.69
N ASP A 567 59.21 -46.58 -70.60
CA ASP A 567 60.19 -47.62 -70.99
C ASP A 567 60.19 -47.88 -72.50
N ALA A 568 59.41 -47.11 -73.24
CA ALA A 568 59.27 -47.23 -74.68
C ALA A 568 59.74 -45.97 -75.43
N ASP A 569 61.03 -45.59 -75.30
CA ASP A 569 61.62 -44.50 -76.09
C ASP A 569 61.47 -44.73 -77.61
N SER A 570 61.19 -46.00 -78.08
CA SER A 570 60.83 -46.29 -79.44
C SER A 570 59.37 -46.04 -79.83
N TYR A 571 58.49 -45.93 -78.81
CA TYR A 571 57.03 -45.68 -79.01
C TYR A 571 56.65 -44.22 -78.91
N LEU A 572 57.36 -43.40 -78.15
CA LEU A 572 57.17 -41.98 -78.12
C LEU A 572 57.31 -41.26 -79.46
N GLY A 573 58.14 -41.79 -80.35
CA GLY A 573 58.24 -41.34 -81.73
C GLY A 573 56.95 -41.60 -82.55
N LYS A 574 56.29 -42.76 -82.36
CA LYS A 574 55.02 -43.09 -83.02
C LYS A 574 53.81 -42.40 -82.37
N LEU A 575 53.79 -42.23 -81.06
CA LEU A 575 52.76 -41.50 -80.35
C LEU A 575 52.82 -39.98 -80.60
N ARG A 576 54.01 -39.43 -80.68
CA ARG A 576 54.22 -38.00 -81.05
C ARG A 576 53.70 -37.68 -82.44
N THR A 577 53.80 -38.62 -83.40
CA THR A 577 53.24 -38.47 -84.72
C THR A 577 51.75 -38.72 -84.81
N SER A 578 51.17 -39.54 -83.91
CA SER A 578 49.74 -39.76 -83.80
C SER A 578 49.03 -38.63 -83.02
N PHE A 579 49.64 -38.15 -81.95
CA PHE A 579 49.07 -36.97 -81.16
C PHE A 579 49.26 -35.64 -81.89
N GLY A 580 50.29 -35.49 -82.76
CA GLY A 580 50.50 -34.34 -83.60
C GLY A 580 49.49 -34.12 -84.71
N LYS A 581 48.73 -35.16 -85.07
CA LYS A 581 47.64 -35.09 -86.05
C LYS A 581 46.24 -34.84 -85.48
N SER A 582 46.08 -34.97 -84.20
CA SER A 582 44.76 -34.72 -83.50
C SER A 582 44.66 -33.34 -82.93
N LEU A 583 45.67 -32.46 -83.04
CA LEU A 583 45.68 -31.11 -82.58
C LEU A 583 45.89 -30.09 -83.73
N ARG A 584 45.26 -30.38 -84.82
CA ARG A 584 44.95 -29.34 -85.84
C ARG A 584 43.49 -29.35 -86.16
#